data_62522e6163807eff1a65839690b481e4
#
_entry.id   62522e6163807eff1a65839690b481e4
#
_cell.length_a   1.000
_cell.length_b   1.000
_cell.length_c   1.000
_cell.angle_alpha   90.00
_cell.angle_beta   90.00
_cell.angle_gamma   90.00
#
_symmetry.space_group_name_H-M   'P 1'
#
loop_
_entity.id
_entity.type
_entity.pdbx_description
1 polymer ?
#
loop_
_entity_poly.entity_id
_entity_poly.type
_entity_poly.pdbx_seq_one_letter_code
_entity_poly.pdbx_strand_id
1 'polypeptide(L)'
;MLNSIGGLSGLDIIQAVNENFHNLSHLEKDIINYVLNNPKKVSTMRIQDLSKETFSSISTISRLVRKLGYANFAELKYAIKVEMRASSDYASDTLDANMVEKIEQTIQSFYKNDLDKLYSILNNSGKIYCYGTGWGQSVAISDFSRNMIAIGKPIIQIHSEKELEILINNHIQRDDVLIIVSLSGEVSDLAKKLKILKARKISLVSITQFSNNLLSRYADINLYFETEEFKIGNKNVTSFTPLLFLLDLIVRNLIIKE
;
A
#
# COMPACT_ATOMS: atom_id res chain seq x y z
N MET A 1 18.37 -22.96 -38.40
CA MET A 1 16.99 -22.99 -38.91
C MET A 1 16.11 -23.62 -37.86
N LEU A 2 15.50 -22.80 -37.04
CA LEU A 2 14.40 -23.20 -36.16
C LEU A 2 13.40 -22.05 -36.17
N ASN A 3 12.28 -22.35 -36.80
CA ASN A 3 11.20 -21.42 -37.06
C ASN A 3 10.54 -20.94 -35.79
N SER A 4 10.39 -19.64 -35.71
CA SER A 4 9.47 -18.89 -34.88
C SER A 4 8.04 -19.41 -35.00
N ILE A 5 7.55 -20.05 -33.96
CA ILE A 5 6.11 -20.18 -33.73
C ILE A 5 5.75 -18.97 -32.87
N GLY A 6 5.21 -17.93 -33.48
CA GLY A 6 4.62 -16.80 -32.82
C GLY A 6 3.37 -17.23 -32.06
N GLY A 7 3.54 -17.56 -30.77
CA GLY A 7 2.42 -17.64 -29.85
C GLY A 7 1.96 -16.23 -29.55
N LEU A 8 0.70 -15.90 -29.88
CA LEU A 8 -0.01 -14.71 -29.39
C LEU A 8 -0.04 -14.79 -27.85
N SER A 9 0.94 -14.19 -27.20
CA SER A 9 0.87 -13.84 -25.80
C SER A 9 -0.30 -12.88 -25.66
N GLY A 10 -1.34 -13.26 -24.89
CA GLY A 10 -2.45 -12.38 -24.63
C GLY A 10 -1.92 -11.04 -24.14
N LEU A 11 -2.18 -9.98 -24.89
CA LEU A 11 -1.87 -8.62 -24.47
C LEU A 11 -2.64 -8.39 -23.18
N ASP A 12 -1.92 -8.17 -22.08
CA ASP A 12 -2.50 -7.73 -20.81
C ASP A 12 -3.32 -6.46 -21.10
N ILE A 13 -4.60 -6.45 -20.73
CA ILE A 13 -5.50 -5.31 -20.98
C ILE A 13 -4.91 -4.05 -20.39
N ILE A 14 -4.29 -4.13 -19.22
CA ILE A 14 -3.65 -3.00 -18.55
C ILE A 14 -2.48 -2.49 -19.37
N GLN A 15 -1.66 -3.39 -19.94
CA GLN A 15 -0.56 -3.00 -20.83
C GLN A 15 -1.09 -2.33 -22.11
N ALA A 16 -2.11 -2.91 -22.75
CA ALA A 16 -2.74 -2.34 -23.94
C ALA A 16 -3.32 -0.94 -23.69
N VAL A 17 -3.93 -0.73 -22.51
CA VAL A 17 -4.43 0.57 -22.07
C VAL A 17 -3.30 1.55 -21.85
N ASN A 18 -2.23 1.16 -21.16
CA ASN A 18 -1.10 2.03 -20.85
C ASN A 18 -0.37 2.48 -22.12
N GLU A 19 -0.16 1.58 -23.07
CA GLU A 19 0.49 1.88 -24.38
C GLU A 19 -0.33 2.88 -25.20
N ASN A 20 -1.66 2.87 -25.06
CA ASN A 20 -2.56 3.72 -25.82
C ASN A 20 -3.11 4.92 -25.05
N PHE A 21 -2.78 5.08 -23.77
CA PHE A 21 -3.42 6.01 -22.84
C PHE A 21 -3.45 7.47 -23.32
N HIS A 22 -2.37 7.94 -23.94
CA HIS A 22 -2.27 9.31 -24.47
C HIS A 22 -3.15 9.56 -25.70
N ASN A 23 -3.57 8.49 -26.39
CA ASN A 23 -4.40 8.55 -27.57
C ASN A 23 -5.89 8.35 -27.29
N LEU A 24 -6.28 8.14 -25.99
CA LEU A 24 -7.64 7.90 -25.59
C LEU A 24 -8.37 9.21 -25.29
N SER A 25 -9.57 9.39 -25.86
CA SER A 25 -10.50 10.45 -25.48
C SER A 25 -11.05 10.24 -24.06
N HIS A 26 -11.65 11.27 -23.46
CA HIS A 26 -12.29 11.16 -22.14
C HIS A 26 -13.33 10.05 -22.10
N LEU A 27 -14.21 9.99 -23.09
CA LEU A 27 -15.25 8.95 -23.17
C LEU A 27 -14.63 7.54 -23.28
N GLU A 28 -13.53 7.37 -24.04
CA GLU A 28 -12.85 6.09 -24.16
C GLU A 28 -12.20 5.67 -22.82
N LYS A 29 -11.66 6.63 -22.05
CA LYS A 29 -11.14 6.39 -20.70
C LYS A 29 -12.24 5.97 -19.72
N ASP A 30 -13.41 6.56 -19.80
CA ASP A 30 -14.57 6.21 -18.97
C ASP A 30 -15.05 4.77 -19.27
N ILE A 31 -15.10 4.40 -20.58
CA ILE A 31 -15.44 3.03 -20.99
C ILE A 31 -14.41 2.03 -20.43
N ILE A 32 -13.11 2.34 -20.54
CA ILE A 32 -12.04 1.47 -20.02
C ILE A 32 -12.14 1.35 -18.51
N ASN A 33 -12.34 2.46 -17.79
CA ASN A 33 -12.50 2.44 -16.35
C ASN A 33 -13.68 1.54 -15.92
N TYR A 34 -14.80 1.62 -16.66
CA TYR A 34 -15.91 0.71 -16.42
C TYR A 34 -15.52 -0.77 -16.63
N VAL A 35 -14.81 -1.07 -17.73
CA VAL A 35 -14.35 -2.43 -18.07
C VAL A 35 -13.43 -2.98 -16.99
N LEU A 36 -12.43 -2.20 -16.56
CA LEU A 36 -11.44 -2.61 -15.55
C LEU A 36 -12.06 -2.80 -14.16
N ASN A 37 -13.05 -1.97 -13.80
CA ASN A 37 -13.75 -2.08 -12.52
C ASN A 37 -14.83 -3.17 -12.49
N ASN A 38 -15.27 -3.69 -13.65
CA ASN A 38 -16.35 -4.67 -13.75
C ASN A 38 -15.99 -5.88 -14.63
N PRO A 39 -14.81 -6.51 -14.53
CA PRO A 39 -14.34 -7.51 -15.48
C PRO A 39 -15.27 -8.73 -15.55
N LYS A 40 -15.78 -9.22 -14.41
CA LYS A 40 -16.73 -10.34 -14.36
C LYS A 40 -18.00 -10.05 -15.15
N LYS A 41 -18.59 -8.88 -14.95
CA LYS A 41 -19.82 -8.44 -15.62
C LYS A 41 -19.57 -8.29 -17.13
N VAL A 42 -18.49 -7.61 -17.51
CA VAL A 42 -18.12 -7.37 -18.91
C VAL A 42 -17.80 -8.65 -19.67
N SER A 43 -17.16 -9.63 -19.03
CA SER A 43 -16.83 -10.91 -19.67
C SER A 43 -18.04 -11.70 -20.18
N THR A 44 -19.23 -11.41 -19.65
CA THR A 44 -20.50 -12.07 -20.05
C THR A 44 -21.45 -11.17 -20.83
N MET A 45 -21.23 -9.83 -20.83
CA MET A 45 -22.08 -8.86 -21.50
C MET A 45 -22.08 -8.98 -23.02
N ARG A 46 -23.16 -8.50 -23.65
CA ARG A 46 -23.17 -8.13 -25.08
C ARG A 46 -22.66 -6.69 -25.23
N ILE A 47 -22.15 -6.35 -26.42
CA ILE A 47 -21.67 -4.99 -26.70
C ILE A 47 -22.77 -3.92 -26.51
N GLN A 48 -24.04 -4.28 -26.76
CA GLN A 48 -25.20 -3.43 -26.53
C GLN A 48 -25.38 -3.12 -25.03
N ASP A 49 -25.08 -4.07 -24.16
CA ASP A 49 -25.23 -3.90 -22.72
C ASP A 49 -24.12 -2.97 -22.19
N LEU A 50 -22.89 -3.13 -22.68
CA LEU A 50 -21.77 -2.23 -22.37
C LEU A 50 -22.06 -0.80 -22.87
N SER A 51 -22.66 -0.67 -24.08
CA SER A 51 -23.07 0.59 -24.65
C SER A 51 -24.05 1.34 -23.75
N LYS A 52 -25.04 0.65 -23.18
CA LYS A 52 -26.01 1.22 -22.23
C LYS A 52 -25.34 1.62 -20.91
N GLU A 53 -24.51 0.77 -20.33
CA GLU A 53 -23.85 0.99 -19.04
C GLU A 53 -22.85 2.15 -19.09
N THR A 54 -22.19 2.36 -20.24
CA THR A 54 -21.21 3.43 -20.43
C THR A 54 -21.74 4.65 -21.16
N PHE A 55 -23.05 4.70 -21.45
CA PHE A 55 -23.71 5.77 -22.23
C PHE A 55 -22.96 6.11 -23.53
N SER A 56 -22.44 5.08 -24.20
CA SER A 56 -21.61 5.23 -25.40
C SER A 56 -22.21 4.45 -26.59
N SER A 57 -21.85 4.85 -27.82
CA SER A 57 -22.32 4.12 -29.01
C SER A 57 -21.55 2.80 -29.19
N ILE A 58 -22.20 1.78 -29.77
CA ILE A 58 -21.55 0.51 -30.15
C ILE A 58 -20.33 0.77 -31.07
N SER A 59 -20.45 1.75 -31.97
CA SER A 59 -19.34 2.12 -32.87
C SER A 59 -18.15 2.72 -32.12
N THR A 60 -18.37 3.46 -31.04
CA THR A 60 -17.33 4.01 -30.17
C THR A 60 -16.61 2.87 -29.45
N ILE A 61 -17.35 1.91 -28.86
CA ILE A 61 -16.77 0.74 -28.21
C ILE A 61 -15.98 -0.10 -29.20
N SER A 62 -16.51 -0.35 -30.40
CA SER A 62 -15.81 -1.15 -31.40
C SER A 62 -14.52 -0.50 -31.89
N ARG A 63 -14.48 0.84 -32.00
CA ARG A 63 -13.25 1.59 -32.33
C ARG A 63 -12.24 1.55 -31.20
N LEU A 64 -12.68 1.73 -29.96
CA LEU A 64 -11.84 1.63 -28.79
C LEU A 64 -11.20 0.24 -28.67
N VAL A 65 -11.97 -0.82 -28.83
CA VAL A 65 -11.48 -2.22 -28.78
C VAL A 65 -10.38 -2.45 -29.80
N ARG A 66 -10.54 -1.96 -31.05
CA ARG A 66 -9.49 -2.04 -32.08
C ARG A 66 -8.28 -1.17 -31.77
N LYS A 67 -8.49 -0.01 -31.17
CA LYS A 67 -7.41 0.89 -30.74
C LYS A 67 -6.55 0.28 -29.64
N LEU A 68 -7.14 -0.60 -28.81
CA LEU A 68 -6.45 -1.40 -27.79
C LEU A 68 -5.77 -2.65 -28.37
N GLY A 69 -5.83 -2.87 -29.68
CA GLY A 69 -5.18 -3.99 -30.36
C GLY A 69 -6.03 -5.26 -30.51
N TYR A 70 -7.31 -5.25 -30.07
CA TYR A 70 -8.20 -6.39 -30.23
C TYR A 70 -9.03 -6.30 -31.51
N ALA A 71 -9.20 -7.41 -32.23
CA ALA A 71 -9.93 -7.42 -33.49
C ALA A 71 -11.43 -7.08 -33.31
N ASN A 72 -12.03 -7.46 -32.18
CA ASN A 72 -13.44 -7.22 -31.87
C ASN A 72 -13.71 -7.37 -30.37
N PHE A 73 -14.96 -7.02 -29.96
CA PHE A 73 -15.38 -7.10 -28.56
C PHE A 73 -15.40 -8.53 -27.98
N ALA A 74 -15.56 -9.54 -28.83
CA ALA A 74 -15.52 -10.92 -28.38
C ALA A 74 -14.09 -11.33 -27.97
N GLU A 75 -13.09 -10.86 -28.71
CA GLU A 75 -11.67 -11.05 -28.38
C GLU A 75 -11.26 -10.33 -27.09
N LEU A 76 -11.68 -9.08 -26.91
CA LEU A 76 -11.51 -8.37 -25.63
C LEU A 76 -12.12 -9.15 -24.46
N LYS A 77 -13.36 -9.65 -24.60
CA LYS A 77 -13.99 -10.48 -23.57
C LYS A 77 -13.24 -11.79 -23.31
N TYR A 78 -12.67 -12.38 -24.35
CA TYR A 78 -11.86 -13.58 -24.20
C TYR A 78 -10.58 -13.26 -23.40
N ALA A 79 -9.88 -12.17 -23.73
CA ALA A 79 -8.72 -11.70 -22.98
C ALA A 79 -9.07 -11.46 -21.49
N ILE A 80 -10.18 -10.75 -21.21
CA ILE A 80 -10.69 -10.59 -19.83
C ILE A 80 -10.89 -11.95 -19.14
N LYS A 81 -11.48 -12.94 -19.82
CA LYS A 81 -11.70 -14.27 -19.24
C LYS A 81 -10.40 -15.04 -19.01
N VAL A 82 -9.42 -14.90 -19.89
CA VAL A 82 -8.09 -15.51 -19.73
C VAL A 82 -7.36 -14.90 -18.54
N GLU A 83 -7.34 -13.58 -18.42
CA GLU A 83 -6.76 -12.91 -17.24
C GLU A 83 -7.47 -13.30 -15.94
N MET A 84 -8.80 -13.36 -15.94
CA MET A 84 -9.56 -13.82 -14.78
C MET A 84 -9.28 -15.29 -14.43
N ARG A 85 -9.04 -16.17 -15.41
CA ARG A 85 -8.66 -17.58 -15.19
C ARG A 85 -7.20 -17.66 -14.75
N ALA A 86 -6.31 -16.96 -15.42
CA ALA A 86 -4.92 -16.84 -14.98
C ALA A 86 -4.85 -16.33 -13.52
N SER A 87 -5.65 -15.33 -13.16
CA SER A 87 -5.77 -14.87 -11.76
C SER A 87 -6.31 -15.93 -10.81
N SER A 88 -7.08 -16.94 -11.26
CA SER A 88 -7.58 -18.02 -10.42
C SER A 88 -6.62 -19.22 -10.31
N ASP A 89 -5.88 -19.52 -11.38
CA ASP A 89 -4.91 -20.64 -11.42
C ASP A 89 -3.49 -20.19 -10.98
N TYR A 90 -3.16 -18.90 -11.14
CA TYR A 90 -1.92 -18.26 -10.66
C TYR A 90 -2.07 -17.61 -9.28
N ALA A 91 -3.18 -17.83 -8.58
CA ALA A 91 -3.44 -17.16 -7.30
C ALA A 91 -2.35 -17.39 -6.24
N SER A 92 -1.60 -18.50 -6.30
CA SER A 92 -0.46 -18.72 -5.40
C SER A 92 0.79 -17.98 -5.85
N ASP A 93 1.21 -18.11 -7.11
CA ASP A 93 2.48 -17.56 -7.59
C ASP A 93 2.45 -16.03 -7.71
N THR A 94 1.27 -15.46 -8.05
CA THR A 94 1.12 -13.99 -8.15
C THR A 94 0.97 -13.32 -6.79
N LEU A 95 0.31 -13.96 -5.81
CA LEU A 95 0.24 -13.43 -4.44
C LEU A 95 1.64 -13.38 -3.81
N ASP A 96 2.44 -14.43 -4.01
CA ASP A 96 3.81 -14.47 -3.50
C ASP A 96 4.70 -13.43 -4.20
N ALA A 97 4.57 -13.27 -5.53
CA ALA A 97 5.31 -12.27 -6.30
C ALA A 97 4.93 -10.83 -5.88
N ASN A 98 3.64 -10.55 -5.68
CA ASN A 98 3.16 -9.26 -5.20
C ASN A 98 3.70 -8.96 -3.78
N MET A 99 3.74 -9.96 -2.90
CA MET A 99 4.30 -9.80 -1.57
C MET A 99 5.78 -9.44 -1.62
N VAL A 100 6.58 -10.11 -2.47
CA VAL A 100 8.00 -9.81 -2.66
C VAL A 100 8.17 -8.38 -3.17
N GLU A 101 7.40 -7.98 -4.17
CA GLU A 101 7.43 -6.61 -4.70
C GLU A 101 7.12 -5.56 -3.61
N LYS A 102 6.11 -5.80 -2.76
CA LYS A 102 5.77 -4.90 -1.65
C LYS A 102 6.88 -4.79 -0.61
N ILE A 103 7.56 -5.89 -0.31
CA ILE A 103 8.74 -5.88 0.55
C ILE A 103 9.88 -5.08 -0.10
N GLU A 104 10.18 -5.29 -1.38
CA GLU A 104 11.21 -4.54 -2.10
C GLU A 104 10.92 -3.04 -2.15
N GLN A 105 9.68 -2.64 -2.45
CA GLN A 105 9.24 -1.25 -2.42
C GLN A 105 9.41 -0.63 -1.03
N THR A 106 9.09 -1.39 0.03
CA THR A 106 9.29 -0.97 1.43
C THR A 106 10.77 -0.75 1.75
N ILE A 107 11.66 -1.67 1.33
CA ILE A 107 13.11 -1.54 1.50
C ILE A 107 13.62 -0.28 0.79
N GLN A 108 13.23 -0.09 -0.47
CA GLN A 108 13.66 1.06 -1.26
C GLN A 108 13.18 2.38 -0.64
N SER A 109 11.94 2.42 -0.15
CA SER A 109 11.39 3.58 0.55
C SER A 109 12.15 3.87 1.84
N PHE A 110 12.48 2.84 2.62
CA PHE A 110 13.24 2.97 3.87
C PHE A 110 14.59 3.65 3.65
N TYR A 111 15.39 3.18 2.68
CA TYR A 111 16.71 3.72 2.40
C TYR A 111 16.73 5.10 1.72
N LYS A 112 15.57 5.61 1.28
CA LYS A 112 15.44 7.00 0.79
C LYS A 112 15.24 8.01 1.93
N ASN A 113 15.01 7.57 3.15
CA ASN A 113 14.82 8.45 4.30
C ASN A 113 16.14 8.94 4.87
N ASP A 114 16.05 9.99 5.68
CA ASP A 114 17.18 10.49 6.50
C ASP A 114 17.37 9.54 7.70
N LEU A 115 18.09 8.44 7.44
CA LEU A 115 18.35 7.41 8.45
C LEU A 115 19.24 7.91 9.57
N ASP A 116 20.16 8.85 9.32
CA ASP A 116 21.02 9.41 10.36
C ASP A 116 20.18 10.19 11.36
N LYS A 117 19.20 10.96 10.88
CA LYS A 117 18.25 11.64 11.76
C LYS A 117 17.39 10.66 12.55
N LEU A 118 16.88 9.59 11.89
CA LEU A 118 16.10 8.55 12.57
C LEU A 118 16.88 7.93 13.74
N TYR A 119 18.10 7.49 13.46
CA TYR A 119 18.94 6.83 14.47
C TYR A 119 19.43 7.79 15.55
N SER A 120 19.71 9.04 15.19
CA SER A 120 20.01 10.09 16.18
C SER A 120 18.85 10.29 17.16
N ILE A 121 17.60 10.33 16.65
CA ILE A 121 16.39 10.44 17.47
C ILE A 121 16.26 9.22 18.39
N LEU A 122 16.40 8.00 17.86
CA LEU A 122 16.21 6.77 18.63
C LEU A 122 17.34 6.53 19.64
N ASN A 123 18.59 6.86 19.31
CA ASN A 123 19.74 6.64 20.18
C ASN A 123 19.81 7.64 21.33
N ASN A 124 19.36 8.88 21.11
CA ASN A 124 19.42 9.94 22.13
C ASN A 124 18.10 10.09 22.91
N SER A 125 17.11 9.22 22.67
CA SER A 125 15.82 9.28 23.38
C SER A 125 15.92 8.82 24.83
N GLY A 126 15.16 9.48 25.71
CA GLY A 126 14.97 9.02 27.09
C GLY A 126 14.14 7.74 27.13
N LYS A 127 12.97 7.75 26.46
CA LYS A 127 12.09 6.60 26.30
C LYS A 127 11.55 6.56 24.87
N ILE A 128 11.31 5.35 24.38
CA ILE A 128 10.66 5.10 23.09
C ILE A 128 9.27 4.56 23.35
N TYR A 129 8.24 5.31 22.95
CA TYR A 129 6.85 4.87 23.01
C TYR A 129 6.39 4.47 21.62
N CYS A 130 5.55 3.44 21.51
CA CYS A 130 5.03 2.99 20.24
C CYS A 130 3.52 2.71 20.33
N TYR A 131 2.74 3.30 19.42
CA TYR A 131 1.29 3.14 19.34
C TYR A 131 0.85 2.68 17.96
N GLY A 132 0.05 1.63 17.90
CA GLY A 132 -0.59 1.12 16.68
C GLY A 132 -2.08 1.47 16.65
N THR A 133 -2.55 2.06 15.54
CA THR A 133 -3.96 2.46 15.41
C THR A 133 -4.92 1.30 15.17
N GLY A 134 -4.41 0.08 14.95
CA GLY A 134 -5.21 -1.11 14.71
C GLY A 134 -4.53 -2.38 15.22
N TRP A 135 -5.27 -3.48 15.17
CA TRP A 135 -4.80 -4.76 15.73
C TRP A 135 -3.53 -5.27 15.03
N GLY A 136 -3.49 -5.29 13.69
CA GLY A 136 -2.32 -5.78 12.94
C GLY A 136 -1.05 -4.97 13.23
N GLN A 137 -1.18 -3.63 13.34
CA GLN A 137 -0.09 -2.75 13.73
C GLN A 137 0.39 -3.03 15.16
N SER A 138 -0.55 -3.26 16.09
CA SER A 138 -0.21 -3.57 17.49
C SER A 138 0.54 -4.90 17.62
N VAL A 139 0.19 -5.91 16.82
CA VAL A 139 0.91 -7.18 16.75
C VAL A 139 2.34 -6.99 16.22
N ALA A 140 2.50 -6.21 15.15
CA ALA A 140 3.81 -5.90 14.58
C ALA A 140 4.70 -5.13 15.58
N ILE A 141 4.12 -4.19 16.33
CA ILE A 141 4.83 -3.45 17.39
C ILE A 141 5.26 -4.39 18.52
N SER A 142 4.47 -5.40 18.87
CA SER A 142 4.84 -6.36 19.91
C SER A 142 6.09 -7.16 19.52
N ASP A 143 6.22 -7.58 18.26
CA ASP A 143 7.43 -8.24 17.76
C ASP A 143 8.61 -7.26 17.71
N PHE A 144 8.38 -6.04 17.22
CA PHE A 144 9.39 -4.98 17.23
C PHE A 144 9.90 -4.68 18.64
N SER A 145 9.01 -4.59 19.64
CA SER A 145 9.37 -4.36 21.04
C SER A 145 10.28 -5.48 21.57
N ARG A 146 9.97 -6.74 21.27
CA ARG A 146 10.82 -7.89 21.62
C ARG A 146 12.24 -7.76 21.05
N ASN A 147 12.35 -7.39 19.77
CA ASN A 147 13.63 -7.22 19.10
C ASN A 147 14.42 -6.03 19.66
N MET A 148 13.75 -4.93 19.97
CA MET A 148 14.37 -3.73 20.55
C MET A 148 14.89 -3.98 21.98
N ILE A 149 14.17 -4.80 22.78
CA ILE A 149 14.65 -5.24 24.10
C ILE A 149 15.96 -6.03 23.95
N ALA A 150 16.05 -6.92 22.95
CA ALA A 150 17.24 -7.75 22.73
C ALA A 150 18.50 -6.91 22.42
N ILE A 151 18.37 -5.71 21.85
CA ILE A 151 19.47 -4.78 21.59
C ILE A 151 19.60 -3.69 22.68
N GLY A 152 18.99 -3.86 23.85
CA GLY A 152 19.11 -2.94 24.98
C GLY A 152 18.34 -1.62 24.84
N LYS A 153 17.42 -1.50 23.87
CA LYS A 153 16.59 -0.30 23.61
C LYS A 153 15.10 -0.61 23.81
N PRO A 154 14.62 -0.77 25.06
CA PRO A 154 13.23 -1.15 25.31
C PRO A 154 12.23 -0.13 24.78
N ILE A 155 11.15 -0.63 24.18
CA ILE A 155 10.01 0.17 23.75
C ILE A 155 8.86 -0.02 24.72
N ILE A 156 8.16 1.07 25.02
CA ILE A 156 6.91 1.06 25.80
C ILE A 156 5.75 1.06 24.80
N GLN A 157 5.11 -0.10 24.63
CA GLN A 157 3.95 -0.23 23.77
C GLN A 157 2.71 0.35 24.44
N ILE A 158 1.99 1.19 23.72
CA ILE A 158 0.71 1.78 24.12
C ILE A 158 -0.41 0.96 23.48
N HIS A 159 -1.34 0.46 24.28
CA HIS A 159 -2.36 -0.51 23.84
C HIS A 159 -3.71 0.12 23.50
N SER A 160 -3.93 1.36 23.90
CA SER A 160 -5.21 2.04 23.66
C SER A 160 -5.05 3.54 23.43
N GLU A 161 -6.02 4.13 22.76
CA GLU A 161 -6.05 5.59 22.56
C GLU A 161 -6.14 6.34 23.90
N LYS A 162 -6.79 5.75 24.90
CA LYS A 162 -6.88 6.34 26.25
C LYS A 162 -5.54 6.36 26.96
N GLU A 163 -4.74 5.31 26.83
CA GLU A 163 -3.36 5.29 27.36
C GLU A 163 -2.49 6.32 26.63
N LEU A 164 -2.63 6.43 25.30
CA LEU A 164 -1.93 7.45 24.51
C LEU A 164 -2.30 8.86 24.98
N GLU A 165 -3.57 9.13 25.28
CA GLU A 165 -4.02 10.41 25.80
C GLU A 165 -3.41 10.72 27.16
N ILE A 166 -3.39 9.76 28.08
CA ILE A 166 -2.78 9.89 29.41
C ILE A 166 -1.28 10.14 29.29
N LEU A 167 -0.59 9.38 28.43
CA LEU A 167 0.84 9.56 28.15
C LEU A 167 1.13 10.98 27.67
N ILE A 168 0.42 11.46 26.63
CA ILE A 168 0.67 12.76 26.02
C ILE A 168 0.39 13.89 27.01
N ASN A 169 -0.66 13.78 27.81
CA ASN A 169 -1.03 14.86 28.73
C ASN A 169 -0.13 14.94 29.97
N ASN A 170 0.35 13.80 30.49
CA ASN A 170 0.91 13.76 31.84
C ASN A 170 2.36 13.23 31.93
N HIS A 171 2.82 12.43 30.98
CA HIS A 171 4.04 11.63 31.19
C HIS A 171 5.14 11.79 30.15
N ILE A 172 4.81 12.04 28.87
CA ILE A 172 5.80 12.14 27.82
C ILE A 172 6.69 13.36 27.99
N GLN A 173 8.00 13.20 27.92
CA GLN A 173 8.99 14.25 28.09
C GLN A 173 9.55 14.68 26.73
N ARG A 174 10.27 15.81 26.71
CA ARG A 174 10.80 16.41 25.48
C ARG A 174 11.87 15.55 24.80
N ASP A 175 12.59 14.77 25.57
CA ASP A 175 13.63 13.84 25.11
C ASP A 175 13.08 12.45 24.74
N ASP A 176 11.80 12.22 24.96
CA ASP A 176 11.13 10.97 24.55
C ASP A 176 10.81 10.99 23.05
N VAL A 177 10.60 9.80 22.51
CA VAL A 177 10.15 9.56 21.12
C VAL A 177 8.83 8.84 21.11
N LEU A 178 7.89 9.29 20.30
CA LEU A 178 6.67 8.58 20.00
C LEU A 178 6.70 8.07 18.55
N ILE A 179 6.54 6.77 18.38
CA ILE A 179 6.35 6.11 17.08
C ILE A 179 4.86 5.79 16.95
N ILE A 180 4.21 6.28 15.89
CA ILE A 180 2.82 5.93 15.58
C ILE A 180 2.77 5.12 14.28
N VAL A 181 2.20 3.93 14.36
CA VAL A 181 2.00 3.02 13.22
C VAL A 181 0.52 3.01 12.84
N SER A 182 0.23 3.43 11.62
CA SER A 182 -1.14 3.49 11.09
C SER A 182 -1.15 3.02 9.64
N LEU A 183 -2.17 2.25 9.23
CA LEU A 183 -2.26 1.80 7.84
C LEU A 183 -2.45 3.00 6.91
N SER A 184 -3.50 3.77 7.09
CA SER A 184 -3.83 4.93 6.25
C SER A 184 -3.12 6.23 6.63
N GLY A 185 -2.70 6.36 7.90
CA GLY A 185 -2.22 7.62 8.45
C GLY A 185 -3.30 8.69 8.64
N GLU A 186 -4.55 8.40 8.30
CA GLU A 186 -5.69 9.29 8.55
C GLU A 186 -6.18 9.11 9.98
N VAL A 187 -5.57 9.87 10.87
CA VAL A 187 -5.76 9.80 12.33
C VAL A 187 -6.47 11.05 12.86
N SER A 188 -7.62 11.40 12.28
CA SER A 188 -8.40 12.59 12.65
C SER A 188 -8.68 12.68 14.14
N ASP A 189 -8.94 11.55 14.80
CA ASP A 189 -9.21 11.48 16.26
C ASP A 189 -7.97 11.83 17.09
N LEU A 190 -6.78 11.68 16.52
CA LEU A 190 -5.52 12.06 17.16
C LEU A 190 -5.08 13.50 16.83
N ALA A 191 -5.78 14.24 15.98
CA ALA A 191 -5.34 15.55 15.49
C ALA A 191 -5.00 16.55 16.60
N LYS A 192 -5.80 16.58 17.67
CA LYS A 192 -5.53 17.45 18.85
C LYS A 192 -4.24 17.01 19.57
N LYS A 193 -4.05 15.71 19.74
CA LYS A 193 -2.88 15.11 20.39
C LYS A 193 -1.61 15.38 19.60
N LEU A 194 -1.66 15.27 18.26
CA LEU A 194 -0.54 15.58 17.35
C LEU A 194 -0.13 17.06 17.44
N LYS A 195 -1.08 17.99 17.56
CA LYS A 195 -0.80 19.41 17.78
C LYS A 195 -0.08 19.66 19.11
N ILE A 196 -0.48 18.98 20.18
CA ILE A 196 0.16 19.06 21.50
C ILE A 196 1.60 18.56 21.41
N LEU A 197 1.85 17.39 20.79
CA LEU A 197 3.18 16.83 20.62
C LEU A 197 4.09 17.80 19.88
N LYS A 198 3.62 18.38 18.77
CA LYS A 198 4.36 19.35 17.98
C LYS A 198 4.68 20.64 18.78
N ALA A 199 3.70 21.17 19.52
CA ALA A 199 3.89 22.37 20.34
C ALA A 199 4.90 22.13 21.47
N ARG A 200 4.94 20.94 22.04
CA ARG A 200 5.90 20.52 23.07
C ARG A 200 7.26 20.08 22.51
N LYS A 201 7.41 20.03 21.19
CA LYS A 201 8.62 19.58 20.48
C LYS A 201 9.01 18.14 20.84
N ILE A 202 8.02 17.27 21.00
CA ILE A 202 8.22 15.82 21.18
C ILE A 202 8.53 15.22 19.82
N SER A 203 9.60 14.43 19.75
CA SER A 203 9.97 13.74 18.50
C SER A 203 8.91 12.70 18.10
N LEU A 204 8.39 12.82 16.89
CA LEU A 204 7.36 11.95 16.34
C LEU A 204 7.86 11.26 15.07
N VAL A 205 7.80 9.94 15.08
CA VAL A 205 8.05 9.09 13.90
C VAL A 205 6.73 8.50 13.43
N SER A 206 6.37 8.70 12.17
CA SER A 206 5.20 8.05 11.56
C SER A 206 5.62 6.85 10.72
N ILE A 207 4.84 5.77 10.79
CA ILE A 207 4.98 4.59 9.94
C ILE A 207 3.61 4.31 9.30
N THR A 208 3.48 4.56 7.99
CA THR A 208 2.20 4.46 7.27
C THR A 208 2.40 3.84 5.89
N GLN A 209 1.30 3.55 5.17
CA GLN A 209 1.39 3.43 3.72
C GLN A 209 1.81 4.77 3.09
N PHE A 210 2.45 4.70 1.92
CA PHE A 210 2.87 5.91 1.21
C PHE A 210 1.64 6.69 0.74
N SER A 211 1.36 7.80 1.44
CA SER A 211 0.26 8.71 1.12
C SER A 211 0.49 10.08 1.75
N ASN A 212 -0.17 11.12 1.19
CA ASN A 212 -0.24 12.42 1.85
C ASN A 212 -1.33 12.36 2.92
N ASN A 213 -0.98 11.95 4.13
CA ASN A 213 -1.90 11.71 5.23
C ASN A 213 -1.69 12.69 6.39
N LEU A 214 -2.65 12.72 7.33
CA LEU A 214 -2.62 13.65 8.46
C LEU A 214 -1.42 13.40 9.38
N LEU A 215 -1.10 12.15 9.70
CA LEU A 215 -0.02 11.78 10.61
C LEU A 215 1.34 12.24 10.07
N SER A 216 1.59 12.02 8.77
CA SER A 216 2.87 12.38 8.13
C SER A 216 3.17 13.88 8.15
N ARG A 217 2.14 14.74 8.22
CA ARG A 217 2.30 16.21 8.30
C ARG A 217 2.79 16.69 9.66
N TYR A 218 2.62 15.89 10.70
CA TYR A 218 3.06 16.24 12.06
C TYR A 218 4.36 15.57 12.46
N ALA A 219 4.74 14.49 11.81
CA ALA A 219 5.92 13.72 12.15
C ALA A 219 7.22 14.39 11.69
N ASP A 220 8.30 14.17 12.45
CA ASP A 220 9.65 14.63 12.14
C ASP A 220 10.34 13.69 11.15
N ILE A 221 9.93 12.43 11.13
CA ILE A 221 10.35 11.38 10.20
C ILE A 221 9.15 10.57 9.77
N ASN A 222 9.07 10.30 8.47
CA ASN A 222 8.01 9.52 7.86
C ASN A 222 8.61 8.26 7.23
N LEU A 223 8.29 7.10 7.78
CA LEU A 223 8.63 5.81 7.20
C LEU A 223 7.40 5.23 6.52
N TYR A 224 7.62 4.56 5.40
CA TYR A 224 6.53 4.03 4.61
C TYR A 224 6.73 2.54 4.34
N PHE A 225 5.66 1.77 4.51
CA PHE A 225 5.58 0.38 4.08
C PHE A 225 4.50 0.23 3.01
N GLU A 226 4.78 -0.59 2.03
CA GLU A 226 3.80 -0.95 1.03
C GLU A 226 3.09 -2.22 1.46
N THR A 227 1.79 -2.27 1.21
CA THR A 227 1.01 -3.49 1.45
C THR A 227 -0.10 -3.59 0.42
N GLU A 228 -0.68 -4.75 0.31
CA GLU A 228 -1.84 -4.99 -0.54
C GLU A 228 -3.03 -5.47 0.29
N GLU A 229 -4.21 -5.10 -0.19
CA GLU A 229 -5.44 -5.71 0.26
C GLU A 229 -5.87 -6.76 -0.75
N PHE A 230 -6.06 -7.98 -0.32
CA PHE A 230 -6.63 -9.03 -1.13
C PHE A 230 -7.98 -9.49 -0.59
N LYS A 231 -8.85 -9.95 -1.48
CA LYS A 231 -10.21 -10.34 -1.12
C LYS A 231 -10.32 -11.85 -1.01
N ILE A 232 -10.82 -12.31 0.13
CA ILE A 232 -11.26 -13.71 0.31
C ILE A 232 -12.80 -13.68 0.46
N GLY A 233 -13.50 -13.99 -0.63
CA GLY A 233 -14.96 -13.82 -0.68
C GLY A 233 -15.35 -12.34 -0.55
N ASN A 234 -16.12 -12.02 0.50
CA ASN A 234 -16.53 -10.63 0.80
C ASN A 234 -15.66 -9.93 1.85
N LYS A 235 -14.53 -10.52 2.23
CA LYS A 235 -13.64 -9.97 3.27
C LYS A 235 -12.38 -9.41 2.65
N ASN A 236 -12.00 -8.20 3.05
CA ASN A 236 -10.69 -7.64 2.77
C ASN A 236 -9.70 -8.16 3.81
N VAL A 237 -8.56 -8.64 3.35
CA VAL A 237 -7.43 -9.07 4.18
C VAL A 237 -6.22 -8.22 3.81
N THR A 238 -5.59 -7.62 4.80
CA THR A 238 -4.38 -6.82 4.62
C THR A 238 -3.20 -7.59 5.17
N SER A 239 -2.14 -7.75 4.38
CA SER A 239 -0.89 -8.32 4.86
C SER A 239 -0.04 -7.26 5.56
N PHE A 240 0.42 -7.55 6.77
CA PHE A 240 1.35 -6.70 7.52
C PHE A 240 2.81 -7.20 7.44
N THR A 241 3.11 -8.17 6.59
CA THR A 241 4.49 -8.67 6.40
C THR A 241 5.48 -7.57 6.02
N PRO A 242 5.17 -6.63 5.09
CA PRO A 242 6.10 -5.54 4.78
C PRO A 242 6.31 -4.57 5.96
N LEU A 243 5.31 -4.37 6.83
CA LEU A 243 5.48 -3.61 8.08
C LEU A 243 6.44 -4.31 9.04
N LEU A 244 6.26 -5.61 9.26
CA LEU A 244 7.19 -6.41 10.08
C LEU A 244 8.63 -6.29 9.56
N PHE A 245 8.79 -6.37 8.24
CA PHE A 245 10.08 -6.23 7.60
C PHE A 245 10.69 -4.83 7.79
N LEU A 246 9.88 -3.76 7.66
CA LEU A 246 10.33 -2.39 7.94
C LEU A 246 10.84 -2.23 9.38
N LEU A 247 10.09 -2.77 10.35
CA LEU A 247 10.44 -2.70 11.77
C LEU A 247 11.73 -3.48 12.06
N ASP A 248 11.95 -4.64 11.41
CA ASP A 248 13.18 -5.40 11.49
C ASP A 248 14.38 -4.63 10.87
N LEU A 249 14.18 -3.91 9.76
CA LEU A 249 15.21 -3.04 9.18
C LEU A 249 15.66 -1.94 10.16
N ILE A 250 14.73 -1.35 10.91
CA ILE A 250 15.07 -0.35 11.94
C ILE A 250 16.02 -0.98 12.97
N VAL A 251 15.69 -2.17 13.49
CA VAL A 251 16.51 -2.87 14.49
C VAL A 251 17.89 -3.19 13.94
N ARG A 252 17.97 -3.81 12.75
CA ARG A 252 19.25 -4.20 12.11
C ARG A 252 20.18 -3.02 11.91
N ASN A 253 19.65 -1.92 11.45
CA ASN A 253 20.48 -0.73 11.20
C ASN A 253 20.88 -0.02 12.50
N LEU A 254 20.10 -0.13 13.59
CA LEU A 254 20.54 0.34 14.92
C LEU A 254 21.78 -0.39 15.40
N ILE A 255 21.86 -1.71 15.19
CA ILE A 255 23.02 -2.54 15.57
C ILE A 255 24.29 -2.17 14.78
N ILE A 256 24.14 -1.83 13.50
CA ILE A 256 25.27 -1.53 12.61
C ILE A 256 25.88 -0.16 12.90
N LYS A 257 25.10 0.77 13.47
CA LYS A 257 25.49 2.16 13.70
C LYS A 257 25.92 2.46 15.15
N GLU A 258 25.95 1.45 16.04
CA GLU A 258 26.65 1.50 17.32
C GLU A 258 28.15 1.26 17.12
#